data_da77015f95a7d66e482c064857f730a0
#
_entry.id   da77015f95a7d66e482c064857f730a0
#
_cell.length_a   1.000
_cell.length_b   1.000
_cell.length_c   1.000
_cell.angle_alpha   90.00
_cell.angle_beta   90.00
_cell.angle_gamma   90.00
#
_symmetry.space_group_name_H-M   'P 1'
#
loop_
_entity.id
_entity.type
_entity.pdbx_description
1 polymer ?
#
loop_
_entity_poly.entity_id
_entity_poly.type
_entity_poly.pdbx_seq_one_letter_code
_entity_poly.pdbx_strand_id
1 'polypeptide(L)'
;MSFEGLVSEPLYRLLTAVGVVLASLILYRAINSLTLRRARVRVSGLERLRLGVPVLLYFTTPTCAPCKTVQRPAIQRLQERIGEHLEVVEVDASSQPEIASQWGVLSVPTTFIIDAQGNPRYVNHGVAPLDKLQRQFAEIIS
;
A
#
# COMPACT_ATOMS: atom_id res chain seq x y z
N MET A 1 -7.26 -54.09 9.22
CA MET A 1 -7.58 -52.88 8.45
C MET A 1 -7.77 -51.77 9.47
N SER A 2 -6.75 -51.00 9.67
CA SER A 2 -6.71 -50.02 10.78
C SER A 2 -7.49 -48.78 10.39
N PHE A 3 -8.52 -48.46 11.14
CA PHE A 3 -9.36 -47.25 11.03
C PHE A 3 -8.56 -45.92 11.26
N GLU A 4 -7.33 -46.02 11.73
CA GLU A 4 -6.45 -44.86 12.02
C GLU A 4 -5.93 -44.14 10.76
N GLY A 5 -5.83 -44.85 9.62
CA GLY A 5 -5.36 -44.23 8.36
C GLY A 5 -6.40 -43.35 7.65
N LEU A 6 -7.70 -43.53 7.93
CA LEU A 6 -8.76 -42.81 7.23
C LEU A 6 -9.06 -41.44 7.82
N VAL A 7 -8.73 -41.22 9.09
CA VAL A 7 -8.97 -39.95 9.81
C VAL A 7 -7.75 -39.01 9.78
N SER A 8 -6.55 -39.57 9.63
CA SER A 8 -5.30 -38.80 9.61
C SER A 8 -5.07 -38.02 8.29
N GLU A 9 -5.50 -38.57 7.16
CA GLU A 9 -5.33 -37.97 5.84
C GLU A 9 -6.07 -36.63 5.68
N PRO A 10 -7.36 -36.50 5.97
CA PRO A 10 -8.08 -35.23 5.83
C PRO A 10 -7.64 -34.21 6.88
N LEU A 11 -7.29 -34.64 8.09
CA LEU A 11 -6.78 -33.76 9.13
C LEU A 11 -5.40 -33.19 8.78
N TYR A 12 -4.51 -34.01 8.26
CA TYR A 12 -3.20 -33.58 7.79
C TYR A 12 -3.32 -32.57 6.65
N ARG A 13 -4.19 -32.81 5.67
CA ARG A 13 -4.45 -31.89 4.56
C ARG A 13 -5.02 -30.55 5.04
N LEU A 14 -5.93 -30.59 6.02
CA LEU A 14 -6.47 -29.37 6.63
C LEU A 14 -5.39 -28.58 7.35
N LEU A 15 -4.57 -29.24 8.16
CA LEU A 15 -3.48 -28.60 8.89
C LEU A 15 -2.42 -27.98 7.95
N THR A 16 -2.08 -28.68 6.88
CA THR A 16 -1.15 -28.11 5.87
C THR A 16 -1.75 -26.92 5.14
N ALA A 17 -3.03 -26.97 4.77
CA ALA A 17 -3.71 -25.85 4.13
C ALA A 17 -3.77 -24.61 5.06
N VAL A 18 -4.12 -24.81 6.32
CA VAL A 18 -4.13 -23.73 7.33
C VAL A 18 -2.71 -23.19 7.53
N GLY A 19 -1.69 -24.05 7.61
CA GLY A 19 -0.29 -23.65 7.73
C GLY A 19 0.18 -22.78 6.56
N VAL A 20 -0.17 -23.16 5.33
CA VAL A 20 0.17 -22.38 4.12
C VAL A 20 -0.50 -21.00 4.13
N VAL A 21 -1.80 -20.95 4.50
CA VAL A 21 -2.53 -19.67 4.60
C VAL A 21 -1.91 -18.76 5.66
N LEU A 22 -1.61 -19.29 6.85
CA LEU A 22 -0.98 -18.50 7.91
C LEU A 22 0.41 -18.01 7.51
N ALA A 23 1.23 -18.86 6.91
CA ALA A 23 2.55 -18.48 6.41
C ALA A 23 2.47 -17.38 5.35
N SER A 24 1.50 -17.48 4.43
CA SER A 24 1.26 -16.45 3.40
C SER A 24 0.83 -15.12 4.00
N LEU A 25 -0.03 -15.13 5.02
CA LEU A 25 -0.46 -13.93 5.73
C LEU A 25 0.69 -13.27 6.51
N ILE A 26 1.52 -14.08 7.18
CA ILE A 26 2.70 -13.58 7.89
C ILE A 26 3.70 -12.96 6.92
N LEU A 27 3.98 -13.64 5.81
CA LEU A 27 4.86 -13.15 4.77
C LEU A 27 4.35 -11.84 4.16
N TYR A 28 3.05 -11.78 3.84
CA TYR A 28 2.42 -10.55 3.34
C TYR A 28 2.57 -9.39 4.32
N ARG A 29 2.29 -9.62 5.62
CA ARG A 29 2.44 -8.61 6.66
C ARG A 29 3.89 -8.18 6.85
N ALA A 30 4.83 -9.12 6.78
CA ALA A 30 6.26 -8.83 6.87
C ALA A 30 6.73 -7.96 5.71
N ILE A 31 6.37 -8.30 4.47
CA ILE A 31 6.71 -7.50 3.28
C ILE A 31 6.12 -6.09 3.41
N ASN A 32 4.84 -5.99 3.78
CA ASN A 32 4.17 -4.70 3.94
C ASN A 32 4.83 -3.83 5.03
N SER A 33 5.18 -4.42 6.17
CA SER A 33 5.85 -3.71 7.26
C SER A 33 7.29 -3.29 6.91
N LEU A 34 8.01 -4.13 6.14
CA LEU A 34 9.35 -3.79 5.65
C LEU A 34 9.31 -2.65 4.65
N THR A 35 8.30 -2.63 3.76
CA THR A 35 8.11 -1.53 2.81
C THR A 35 7.86 -0.21 3.55
N LEU A 36 6.98 -0.21 4.56
CA LEU A 36 6.71 0.96 5.39
C LEU A 36 7.93 1.41 6.19
N ARG A 37 8.71 0.47 6.74
CA ARG A 37 9.95 0.80 7.47
C ARG A 37 11.00 1.41 6.56
N ARG A 38 11.16 0.89 5.34
CA ARG A 38 12.07 1.45 4.33
C ARG A 38 11.63 2.85 3.90
N ALA A 39 10.34 3.07 3.74
CA ALA A 39 9.78 4.38 3.42
C ALA A 39 10.04 5.42 4.53
N ARG A 40 9.94 5.04 5.81
CA ARG A 40 10.25 5.94 6.95
C ARG A 40 11.68 6.49 6.93
N VAL A 41 12.66 5.67 6.53
CA VAL A 41 14.07 6.07 6.48
C VAL A 41 14.36 7.02 5.32
N ARG A 42 13.44 7.18 4.35
CA ARG A 42 13.69 7.79 3.04
C ARG A 42 12.80 8.98 2.67
N VAL A 43 12.09 9.56 3.63
CA VAL A 43 11.35 10.84 3.42
C VAL A 43 12.27 11.97 2.93
N SER A 44 13.58 11.84 3.12
CA SER A 44 14.59 12.80 2.69
C SER A 44 14.81 12.95 1.18
N GLY A 45 14.16 12.14 0.33
CA GLY A 45 14.23 12.27 -1.14
C GLY A 45 13.12 13.11 -1.76
N LEU A 46 12.12 13.49 -0.98
CA LEU A 46 10.98 14.31 -1.38
C LEU A 46 11.01 15.63 -0.60
N GLU A 47 12.00 16.47 -0.88
CA GLU A 47 12.18 17.80 -0.25
C GLU A 47 10.98 18.76 -0.45
N ARG A 48 9.95 18.33 -1.17
CA ARG A 48 8.75 19.11 -1.49
C ARG A 48 7.52 18.75 -0.64
N LEU A 49 7.64 17.79 0.28
CA LEU A 49 6.49 17.45 1.15
C LEU A 49 6.26 18.59 2.15
N ARG A 50 5.08 19.17 2.12
CA ARG A 50 4.64 20.11 3.14
C ARG A 50 4.47 19.36 4.46
N LEU A 51 5.39 19.57 5.40
CA LEU A 51 5.21 19.10 6.77
C LEU A 51 4.02 19.83 7.40
N GLY A 52 3.19 19.10 8.13
CA GLY A 52 2.02 19.64 8.82
C GLY A 52 0.69 19.28 8.17
N VAL A 53 0.72 18.69 6.95
CA VAL A 53 -0.47 18.19 6.26
C VAL A 53 -0.21 16.74 5.84
N PRO A 54 -1.18 15.84 6.00
CA PRO A 54 -1.06 14.48 5.47
C PRO A 54 -0.87 14.47 3.96
N VAL A 55 -0.08 13.52 3.48
CA VAL A 55 0.28 13.39 2.06
C VAL A 55 -0.16 12.04 1.52
N LEU A 56 -0.78 12.06 0.34
CA LEU A 56 -0.98 10.89 -0.49
C LEU A 56 0.06 10.90 -1.61
N LEU A 57 1.08 10.03 -1.48
CA LEU A 57 2.10 9.84 -2.49
C LEU A 57 1.65 8.74 -3.45
N TYR A 58 1.57 9.05 -4.73
CA TYR A 58 1.02 8.18 -5.76
C TYR A 58 2.04 7.91 -6.86
N PHE A 59 2.38 6.64 -7.04
CA PHE A 59 3.26 6.17 -8.11
C PHE A 59 2.45 5.66 -9.30
N THR A 60 2.78 6.16 -10.48
CA THR A 60 2.10 5.86 -11.74
C THR A 60 3.11 5.73 -12.89
N THR A 61 2.63 5.37 -14.08
CA THR A 61 3.36 5.48 -15.36
C THR A 61 2.42 5.95 -16.47
N PRO A 62 2.93 6.55 -17.55
CA PRO A 62 2.10 7.01 -18.67
C PRO A 62 1.29 5.91 -19.36
N THR A 63 1.76 4.66 -19.31
CA THR A 63 1.13 3.50 -19.94
C THR A 63 0.20 2.70 -19.02
N CYS A 64 0.11 3.08 -17.73
CA CYS A 64 -0.70 2.38 -16.75
C CYS A 64 -2.19 2.69 -16.94
N ALA A 65 -2.96 1.77 -17.54
CA ALA A 65 -4.40 1.93 -17.73
C ALA A 65 -5.18 2.02 -16.39
N PRO A 66 -5.01 1.12 -15.39
CA PRO A 66 -5.73 1.21 -14.13
C PRO A 66 -5.36 2.46 -13.33
N CYS A 67 -4.17 3.01 -13.51
CA CYS A 67 -3.78 4.28 -12.90
C CYS A 67 -4.67 5.43 -13.39
N LYS A 68 -4.93 5.48 -14.70
CA LYS A 68 -5.72 6.55 -15.31
C LYS A 68 -7.22 6.39 -15.09
N THR A 69 -7.72 5.17 -15.21
CA THR A 69 -9.17 4.90 -15.25
C THR A 69 -9.80 4.70 -13.88
N VAL A 70 -9.03 4.24 -12.89
CA VAL A 70 -9.55 3.89 -11.57
C VAL A 70 -8.86 4.68 -10.46
N GLN A 71 -7.53 4.63 -10.41
CA GLN A 71 -6.80 5.20 -9.28
C GLN A 71 -6.84 6.73 -9.26
N ARG A 72 -6.58 7.38 -10.38
CA ARG A 72 -6.59 8.85 -10.46
C ARG A 72 -7.97 9.44 -10.14
N PRO A 73 -9.09 8.93 -10.67
CA PRO A 73 -10.42 9.39 -10.27
C PRO A 73 -10.73 9.20 -8.78
N ALA A 74 -10.27 8.09 -8.18
CA ALA A 74 -10.45 7.85 -6.75
C ALA A 74 -9.68 8.88 -5.90
N ILE A 75 -8.44 9.20 -6.28
CA ILE A 75 -7.62 10.21 -5.61
C ILE A 75 -8.24 11.61 -5.78
N GLN A 76 -8.72 11.97 -6.95
CA GLN A 76 -9.37 13.26 -7.21
C GLN A 76 -10.62 13.44 -6.33
N ARG A 77 -11.47 12.42 -6.25
CA ARG A 77 -12.66 12.45 -5.37
C ARG A 77 -12.29 12.54 -3.89
N LEU A 78 -11.21 11.90 -3.47
CA LEU A 78 -10.70 12.02 -2.12
C LEU A 78 -10.25 13.46 -1.85
N GLN A 79 -9.49 14.05 -2.76
CA GLN A 79 -8.98 15.42 -2.67
C GLN A 79 -10.12 16.46 -2.65
N GLU A 80 -11.17 16.27 -3.47
CA GLU A 80 -12.37 17.12 -3.47
C GLU A 80 -13.09 17.10 -2.13
N ARG A 81 -13.11 15.95 -1.42
CA ARG A 81 -13.77 15.80 -0.12
C ARG A 81 -12.97 16.38 1.05
N ILE A 82 -11.66 16.27 0.98
CA ILE A 82 -10.75 16.64 2.08
C ILE A 82 -10.21 18.05 1.89
N GLY A 83 -10.13 18.54 0.65
CA GLY A 83 -9.65 19.87 0.31
C GLY A 83 -8.18 20.08 0.65
N GLU A 84 -7.87 21.24 1.23
CA GLU A 84 -6.50 21.67 1.53
C GLU A 84 -5.80 20.87 2.66
N HIS A 85 -6.55 20.00 3.35
CA HIS A 85 -6.03 19.14 4.41
C HIS A 85 -5.35 17.85 3.89
N LEU A 86 -5.23 17.69 2.58
CA LEU A 86 -4.54 16.60 1.92
C LEU A 86 -3.66 17.15 0.80
N GLU A 87 -2.38 16.84 0.85
CA GLU A 87 -1.49 17.04 -0.28
C GLU A 87 -1.40 15.76 -1.10
N VAL A 88 -1.51 15.87 -2.43
CA VAL A 88 -1.34 14.75 -3.35
C VAL A 88 -0.07 14.97 -4.16
N VAL A 89 0.84 14.01 -4.07
CA VAL A 89 2.10 14.03 -4.83
C VAL A 89 2.12 12.85 -5.79
N GLU A 90 2.11 13.13 -7.09
CA GLU A 90 2.21 12.12 -8.14
C GLU A 90 3.66 11.98 -8.59
N VAL A 91 4.14 10.74 -8.67
CA VAL A 91 5.49 10.38 -9.15
C VAL A 91 5.35 9.44 -10.34
N ASP A 92 5.89 9.84 -11.47
CA ASP A 92 6.03 8.95 -12.62
C ASP A 92 7.25 8.04 -12.40
N ALA A 93 6.96 6.75 -12.13
CA ALA A 93 7.98 5.75 -11.86
C ALA A 93 8.86 5.43 -13.08
N SER A 94 8.40 5.76 -14.30
CA SER A 94 9.18 5.58 -15.53
C SER A 94 10.22 6.66 -15.74
N SER A 95 9.91 7.89 -15.35
CA SER A 95 10.82 9.03 -15.43
C SER A 95 11.69 9.21 -14.17
N GLN A 96 11.23 8.66 -13.04
CA GLN A 96 11.91 8.74 -11.74
C GLN A 96 12.10 7.35 -11.09
N PRO A 97 12.77 6.41 -11.78
CA PRO A 97 12.90 5.02 -11.31
C PRO A 97 13.69 4.91 -10.00
N GLU A 98 14.58 5.84 -9.74
CA GLU A 98 15.36 5.88 -8.50
C GLU A 98 14.48 6.16 -7.29
N ILE A 99 13.55 7.11 -7.41
CA ILE A 99 12.58 7.41 -6.34
C ILE A 99 11.65 6.21 -6.13
N ALA A 100 11.11 5.63 -7.19
CA ALA A 100 10.28 4.44 -7.11
C ALA A 100 11.01 3.27 -6.41
N SER A 101 12.27 3.03 -6.78
CA SER A 101 13.11 2.00 -6.16
C SER A 101 13.40 2.30 -4.68
N GLN A 102 13.67 3.57 -4.35
CA GLN A 102 13.88 4.00 -2.97
C GLN A 102 12.66 3.74 -2.10
N TRP A 103 11.47 3.95 -2.62
CA TRP A 103 10.21 3.69 -1.91
C TRP A 103 9.78 2.23 -1.97
N GLY A 104 10.54 1.36 -2.61
CA GLY A 104 10.24 -0.07 -2.74
C GLY A 104 9.01 -0.34 -3.63
N VAL A 105 8.75 0.54 -4.60
CA VAL A 105 7.66 0.38 -5.56
C VAL A 105 8.06 -0.65 -6.61
N LEU A 106 7.34 -1.76 -6.64
CA LEU A 106 7.57 -2.87 -7.58
C LEU A 106 6.59 -2.86 -8.75
N SER A 107 5.46 -2.19 -8.58
CA SER A 107 4.39 -2.12 -9.59
C SER A 107 3.58 -0.85 -9.42
N VAL A 108 2.85 -0.45 -10.45
CA VAL A 108 1.93 0.70 -10.45
C VAL A 108 0.49 0.23 -10.73
N PRO A 109 -0.52 0.88 -10.14
CA PRO A 109 -0.41 1.97 -9.19
C PRO A 109 0.07 1.49 -7.80
N THR A 110 0.83 2.33 -7.11
CA THR A 110 1.14 2.17 -5.68
C THR A 110 0.91 3.51 -4.98
N THR A 111 0.21 3.48 -3.86
CA THR A 111 -0.05 4.69 -3.07
C THR A 111 0.45 4.53 -1.64
N PHE A 112 1.06 5.59 -1.12
CA PHE A 112 1.43 5.71 0.29
C PHE A 112 0.61 6.81 0.93
N ILE A 113 0.11 6.55 2.13
CA ILE A 113 -0.51 7.57 2.98
C ILE A 113 0.48 7.90 4.09
N ILE A 114 0.87 9.17 4.13
CA ILE A 114 1.89 9.73 5.02
C ILE A 114 1.18 10.69 5.96
N ASP A 115 1.45 10.58 7.26
CA ASP A 115 0.85 11.48 8.24
C ASP A 115 1.47 12.89 8.21
N ALA A 116 0.87 13.83 8.95
CA ALA A 116 1.34 15.21 9.03
C ALA A 116 2.76 15.35 9.61
N GLN A 117 3.27 14.32 10.28
CA GLN A 117 4.62 14.25 10.81
C GLN A 117 5.62 13.66 9.82
N GLY A 118 5.17 13.28 8.61
CA GLY A 118 6.00 12.69 7.57
C GLY A 118 6.24 11.19 7.71
N ASN A 119 5.46 10.48 8.55
CA ASN A 119 5.60 9.03 8.69
C ASN A 119 4.64 8.31 7.74
N PRO A 120 5.13 7.40 6.88
CA PRO A 120 4.29 6.53 6.09
C PRO A 120 3.48 5.59 7.00
N ARG A 121 2.16 5.66 6.90
CA ARG A 121 1.22 4.88 7.71
C ARG A 121 0.64 3.72 6.95
N TYR A 122 0.36 3.90 5.67
CA TYR A 122 -0.22 2.88 4.80
C TYR A 122 0.49 2.83 3.46
N VAL A 123 0.57 1.62 2.90
CA VAL A 123 0.95 1.38 1.51
C VAL A 123 -0.10 0.49 0.85
N ASN A 124 -0.51 0.85 -0.35
CA ASN A 124 -1.41 0.06 -1.18
C ASN A 124 -0.69 -0.30 -2.47
N HIS A 125 -0.41 -1.57 -2.65
CA HIS A 125 0.09 -2.12 -3.90
C HIS A 125 -1.10 -2.47 -4.80
N GLY A 126 -1.14 -1.88 -5.98
CA GLY A 126 -2.29 -1.96 -6.88
C GLY A 126 -3.35 -0.89 -6.59
N VAL A 127 -4.52 -1.03 -7.22
CA VAL A 127 -5.62 -0.07 -7.10
C VAL A 127 -6.17 -0.03 -5.68
N ALA A 128 -6.23 1.16 -5.12
CA ALA A 128 -6.89 1.44 -3.84
C ALA A 128 -8.18 2.23 -4.12
N PRO A 129 -9.36 1.64 -3.91
CA PRO A 129 -10.63 2.33 -4.12
C PRO A 129 -10.84 3.45 -3.11
N LEU A 130 -11.72 4.39 -3.46
CA LEU A 130 -11.97 5.60 -2.68
C LEU A 130 -12.31 5.33 -1.22
N ASP A 131 -13.17 4.36 -0.95
CA ASP A 131 -13.61 4.00 0.41
C ASP A 131 -12.45 3.50 1.28
N LYS A 132 -11.50 2.76 0.67
CA LYS A 132 -10.28 2.32 1.34
C LYS A 132 -9.38 3.49 1.69
N LEU A 133 -9.13 4.38 0.73
CA LEU A 133 -8.32 5.58 0.93
C LEU A 133 -8.94 6.48 2.01
N GLN A 134 -10.26 6.66 2.00
CA GLN A 134 -10.97 7.44 3.02
C GLN A 134 -10.81 6.88 4.43
N ARG A 135 -10.96 5.56 4.60
CA ARG A 135 -10.76 4.92 5.91
C ARG A 135 -9.33 5.12 6.42
N GLN A 136 -8.34 4.83 5.56
CA GLN A 136 -6.93 4.99 5.92
C GLN A 136 -6.60 6.44 6.29
N PHE A 137 -7.17 7.38 5.55
CA PHE A 137 -6.96 8.80 5.82
C PHE A 137 -7.63 9.24 7.13
N ALA A 138 -8.86 8.80 7.41
CA ALA A 138 -9.57 9.11 8.64
C ALA A 138 -8.81 8.63 9.89
N GLU A 139 -8.12 7.49 9.81
CA GLU A 139 -7.33 6.94 10.90
C GLU A 139 -6.06 7.74 11.23
N ILE A 140 -5.53 8.50 10.29
CA ILE A 140 -4.31 9.31 10.53
C ILE A 140 -4.59 10.74 10.97
N ILE A 141 -5.82 11.23 10.81
CA ILE A 141 -6.24 12.57 11.23
C ILE A 141 -7.01 12.57 12.56
N SER A 142 -7.38 11.39 13.05
CA SER A 142 -8.00 11.25 14.39
C SER A 142 -6.94 11.24 15.47
#